data_6690866456be11131ce640a88cd52632
#
_entry.id   6690866456be11131ce640a88cd52632
#
_cell.length_a   1.000
_cell.length_b   1.000
_cell.length_c   1.000
_cell.angle_alpha   90.00
_cell.angle_beta   90.00
_cell.angle_gamma   90.00
#
_symmetry.space_group_name_H-M   'P 1'
#
loop_
_entity.id
_entity.type
_entity.pdbx_description
1 polymer ?
#
loop_
_entity_poly.entity_id
_entity_poly.type
_entity_poly.pdbx_seq_one_letter_code
_entity_poly.pdbx_strand_id
1 'polypeptide(L)'
;MRRLNAADDDEAATRNDSTDVSTALAQQSTVVDLPIAAVYKQWVDFESFPTFLPAVREVTRTSDVYSRWTLSLGRLSRHFVAEIVEQLPEERLAWRTIEGDVWFSGAAVFEAVDKEHTRVSLTVDWQPTTAVERAADTLGMADRTVRAALRAFKDFIESTGGPSARSRIKLVSSDG
;
A
#
# COMPACT_ATOMS: atom_id res chain seq x y z
N MET A 1 -46.74 -43.98 -40.10
CA MET A 1 -47.07 -42.59 -40.38
C MET A 1 -46.41 -41.70 -39.33
N ARG A 2 -45.53 -40.81 -39.80
CA ARG A 2 -45.00 -39.56 -39.19
C ARG A 2 -44.23 -39.67 -37.85
N ARG A 3 -42.91 -39.55 -37.88
CA ARG A 3 -42.02 -38.38 -37.90
C ARG A 3 -42.18 -37.45 -36.70
N LEU A 4 -41.11 -37.25 -36.00
CA LEU A 4 -40.51 -35.96 -35.90
C LEU A 4 -39.30 -36.05 -34.93
N ASN A 5 -38.18 -35.91 -35.44
CA ASN A 5 -37.21 -34.83 -35.37
C ASN A 5 -36.68 -34.51 -33.99
N ALA A 6 -35.51 -35.03 -33.81
CA ALA A 6 -34.50 -34.46 -32.91
C ALA A 6 -34.16 -33.05 -33.37
N ALA A 7 -34.15 -32.12 -32.46
CA ALA A 7 -33.43 -30.88 -32.58
C ALA A 7 -32.22 -30.95 -31.65
N ASP A 8 -31.07 -30.98 -32.27
CA ASP A 8 -29.81 -30.71 -31.66
C ASP A 8 -29.81 -29.26 -31.17
N ASP A 9 -29.81 -29.07 -29.88
CA ASP A 9 -29.37 -27.79 -29.29
C ASP A 9 -27.97 -27.96 -28.78
N ASP A 10 -27.07 -27.61 -29.66
CA ASP A 10 -25.66 -27.41 -29.42
C ASP A 10 -25.48 -26.10 -28.61
N GLU A 11 -25.68 -26.20 -27.31
CA GLU A 11 -25.43 -25.08 -26.41
C GLU A 11 -23.93 -25.01 -26.14
N ALA A 12 -23.28 -24.23 -26.99
CA ALA A 12 -21.92 -23.84 -26.82
C ALA A 12 -21.74 -23.18 -25.43
N ALA A 13 -21.22 -23.97 -24.50
CA ALA A 13 -20.72 -23.46 -23.23
C ALA A 13 -19.66 -22.41 -23.51
N THR A 14 -20.05 -21.16 -23.45
CA THR A 14 -19.15 -20.03 -23.36
C THR A 14 -18.32 -20.19 -22.08
N ARG A 15 -17.13 -20.75 -22.23
CA ARG A 15 -16.11 -20.69 -21.19
C ARG A 15 -15.74 -19.23 -21.04
N ASN A 16 -16.32 -18.59 -20.03
CA ASN A 16 -15.75 -17.40 -19.45
C ASN A 16 -14.39 -17.79 -18.89
N ASP A 17 -13.36 -17.57 -19.67
CA ASP A 17 -11.99 -17.54 -19.23
C ASP A 17 -11.78 -16.21 -18.48
N SER A 18 -12.46 -16.10 -17.34
CA SER A 18 -12.12 -15.12 -16.33
C SER A 18 -10.79 -15.59 -15.77
N THR A 19 -9.72 -15.03 -16.29
CA THR A 19 -8.41 -15.10 -15.64
C THR A 19 -8.60 -14.49 -14.26
N ASP A 20 -8.87 -15.35 -13.28
CA ASP A 20 -8.98 -14.99 -11.87
C ASP A 20 -7.57 -14.56 -11.44
N VAL A 21 -7.28 -13.28 -11.62
CA VAL A 21 -6.07 -12.65 -11.06
C VAL A 21 -6.32 -12.66 -9.56
N SER A 22 -5.79 -13.67 -8.89
CA SER A 22 -5.84 -13.78 -7.44
C SER A 22 -5.13 -12.56 -6.86
N THR A 23 -5.89 -11.57 -6.44
CA THR A 23 -5.40 -10.40 -5.73
C THR A 23 -5.52 -10.65 -4.23
N ALA A 24 -4.43 -10.36 -3.51
CA ALA A 24 -4.40 -10.41 -2.06
C ALA A 24 -4.75 -9.05 -1.49
N LEU A 25 -5.93 -8.93 -0.90
CA LEU A 25 -6.34 -7.71 -0.23
C LEU A 25 -6.00 -7.78 1.27
N ALA A 26 -5.12 -6.91 1.72
CA ALA A 26 -4.81 -6.72 3.14
C ALA A 26 -5.36 -5.38 3.63
N GLN A 27 -6.10 -5.41 4.74
CA GLN A 27 -6.63 -4.20 5.36
C GLN A 27 -6.39 -4.22 6.87
N GLN A 28 -5.72 -3.20 7.37
CA GLN A 28 -5.40 -3.04 8.79
C GLN A 28 -5.58 -1.60 9.22
N SER A 29 -5.83 -1.36 10.50
CA SER A 29 -5.88 -0.02 11.07
C SER A 29 -5.20 0.04 12.43
N THR A 30 -4.74 1.23 12.79
CA THR A 30 -4.19 1.53 14.12
C THR A 30 -4.58 2.94 14.53
N VAL A 31 -4.55 3.21 15.83
CA VAL A 31 -4.69 4.57 16.35
C VAL A 31 -3.33 5.05 16.80
N VAL A 32 -2.96 6.22 16.33
CA VAL A 32 -1.71 6.92 16.66
C VAL A 32 -2.03 8.06 17.61
N ASP A 33 -1.27 8.18 18.71
CA ASP A 33 -1.47 9.17 19.77
C ASP A 33 -0.83 10.52 19.39
N LEU A 34 -1.26 11.05 18.24
CA LEU A 34 -0.83 12.34 17.68
C LEU A 34 -1.96 12.95 16.83
N PRO A 35 -1.97 14.30 16.69
CA PRO A 35 -2.89 15.00 15.81
C PRO A 35 -2.76 14.60 14.34
N ILE A 36 -3.86 14.63 13.60
CA ILE A 36 -3.94 14.18 12.20
C ILE A 36 -2.94 14.88 11.29
N ALA A 37 -2.71 16.18 11.47
CA ALA A 37 -1.74 16.93 10.68
C ALA A 37 -0.31 16.38 10.85
N ALA A 38 0.08 16.00 12.07
CA ALA A 38 1.38 15.41 12.35
C ALA A 38 1.53 14.02 11.73
N VAL A 39 0.48 13.20 11.87
CA VAL A 39 0.44 11.83 11.34
C VAL A 39 0.49 11.84 9.81
N TYR A 40 -0.34 12.65 9.17
CA TYR A 40 -0.34 12.79 7.71
C TYR A 40 0.99 13.29 7.17
N LYS A 41 1.56 14.32 7.79
CA LYS A 41 2.84 14.89 7.41
C LYS A 41 3.98 13.86 7.47
N GLN A 42 4.01 13.01 8.49
CA GLN A 42 5.00 11.94 8.59
C GLN A 42 4.77 10.87 7.53
N TRP A 43 3.50 10.53 7.24
CA TRP A 43 3.16 9.52 6.24
C TRP A 43 3.62 9.89 4.83
N VAL A 44 3.46 11.16 4.43
CA VAL A 44 3.87 11.62 3.10
C VAL A 44 5.38 11.86 2.96
N ASP A 45 6.13 11.79 4.06
CA ASP A 45 7.60 11.82 4.06
C ASP A 45 8.16 10.42 3.77
N PHE A 46 7.95 9.93 2.54
CA PHE A 46 8.32 8.58 2.12
C PHE A 46 9.81 8.28 2.27
N GLU A 47 10.66 9.29 2.12
CA GLU A 47 12.11 9.15 2.24
C GLU A 47 12.55 8.84 3.68
N SER A 48 11.65 8.98 4.66
CA SER A 48 11.89 8.58 6.05
C SER A 48 11.58 7.10 6.32
N PHE A 49 10.85 6.40 5.43
CA PHE A 49 10.40 5.03 5.61
C PHE A 49 11.52 4.02 5.91
N PRO A 50 12.70 4.10 5.31
CA PRO A 50 13.82 3.22 5.67
C PRO A 50 14.22 3.29 7.15
N THR A 51 13.88 4.37 7.84
CA THR A 51 14.22 4.55 9.25
C THR A 51 13.44 3.62 10.18
N PHE A 52 12.20 3.26 9.81
CA PHE A 52 11.32 2.45 10.66
C PHE A 52 10.79 1.19 9.98
N LEU A 53 10.91 1.06 8.65
CA LEU A 53 10.52 -0.14 7.91
C LEU A 53 11.77 -0.88 7.42
N PRO A 54 12.21 -1.97 8.11
CA PRO A 54 13.44 -2.68 7.76
C PRO A 54 13.44 -3.27 6.34
N ALA A 55 12.27 -3.59 5.81
CA ALA A 55 12.12 -4.07 4.43
C ALA A 55 12.32 -2.98 3.37
N VAL A 56 12.21 -1.71 3.75
CA VAL A 56 12.43 -0.58 2.84
C VAL A 56 13.86 -0.11 3.00
N ARG A 57 14.68 -0.32 1.98
CA ARG A 57 16.10 0.08 1.99
C ARG A 57 16.31 1.53 1.60
N GLU A 58 15.58 1.97 0.60
CA GLU A 58 15.72 3.31 0.05
C GLU A 58 14.42 3.78 -0.60
N VAL A 59 14.12 5.06 -0.46
CA VAL A 59 13.05 5.74 -1.19
C VAL A 59 13.60 7.06 -1.70
N THR A 60 13.38 7.34 -2.97
CA THR A 60 13.74 8.60 -3.62
C THR A 60 12.52 9.18 -4.32
N ARG A 61 12.11 10.39 -3.95
CA ARG A 61 11.11 11.15 -4.70
C ARG A 61 11.72 11.66 -6.00
N THR A 62 11.09 11.33 -7.12
CA THR A 62 11.52 11.80 -8.45
C THR A 62 10.66 12.94 -8.97
N SER A 63 9.44 13.10 -8.43
CA SER A 63 8.53 14.22 -8.68
C SER A 63 7.50 14.34 -7.54
N ASP A 64 6.53 15.23 -7.68
CA ASP A 64 5.44 15.37 -6.70
C ASP A 64 4.56 14.11 -6.61
N VAL A 65 4.47 13.35 -7.69
CA VAL A 65 3.61 12.15 -7.76
C VAL A 65 4.39 10.84 -7.91
N TYR A 66 5.67 10.87 -8.27
CA TYR A 66 6.46 9.67 -8.49
C TYR A 66 7.55 9.48 -7.44
N SER A 67 7.72 8.23 -7.03
CA SER A 67 8.80 7.82 -6.13
C SER A 67 9.36 6.47 -6.53
N ARG A 68 10.68 6.31 -6.37
CA ARG A 68 11.40 5.07 -6.60
C ARG A 68 11.70 4.40 -5.27
N TRP A 69 11.43 3.12 -5.19
CA TRP A 69 11.57 2.31 -3.99
C TRP A 69 12.51 1.13 -4.21
N THR A 70 13.30 0.85 -3.21
CA THR A 70 14.10 -0.37 -3.12
C THR A 70 13.71 -1.13 -1.86
N LEU A 71 13.21 -2.34 -2.03
CA LEU A 71 12.91 -3.26 -0.94
C LEU A 71 14.03 -4.29 -0.76
N SER A 72 14.27 -4.70 0.47
CA SER A 72 15.17 -5.79 0.83
C SER A 72 14.37 -6.92 1.47
N LEU A 73 14.27 -8.05 0.79
CA LEU A 73 13.56 -9.25 1.22
C LEU A 73 14.58 -10.38 1.42
N GLY A 74 15.24 -10.39 2.57
CA GLY A 74 16.36 -11.30 2.84
C GLY A 74 17.55 -10.97 1.94
N ARG A 75 17.89 -11.89 1.03
CA ARG A 75 18.99 -11.69 0.05
C ARG A 75 18.53 -11.09 -1.28
N LEU A 76 17.23 -10.86 -1.44
CA LEU A 76 16.65 -10.33 -2.66
C LEU A 76 16.40 -8.84 -2.52
N SER A 77 16.80 -8.06 -3.54
CA SER A 77 16.37 -6.68 -3.73
C SER A 77 15.25 -6.63 -4.75
N ARG A 78 14.24 -5.81 -4.50
CA ARG A 78 13.14 -5.52 -5.41
C ARG A 78 13.05 -4.02 -5.61
N HIS A 79 12.90 -3.61 -6.85
CA HIS A 79 12.79 -2.21 -7.23
C HIS A 79 11.45 -1.95 -7.88
N PHE A 80 10.86 -0.80 -7.58
CA PHE A 80 9.63 -0.36 -8.25
C PHE A 80 9.49 1.15 -8.23
N VAL A 81 8.67 1.65 -9.13
CA VAL A 81 8.22 3.04 -9.17
C VAL A 81 6.76 3.08 -8.76
N ALA A 82 6.46 3.92 -7.77
CA ALA A 82 5.11 4.18 -7.32
C ALA A 82 4.62 5.54 -7.81
N GLU A 83 3.36 5.59 -8.20
CA GLU A 83 2.62 6.80 -8.56
C GLU A 83 1.57 7.09 -7.49
N ILE A 84 1.51 8.32 -7.00
CA ILE A 84 0.39 8.82 -6.20
C ILE A 84 -0.76 9.10 -7.18
N VAL A 85 -1.87 8.40 -7.01
CA VAL A 85 -3.06 8.55 -7.86
C VAL A 85 -4.14 9.42 -7.23
N GLU A 86 -4.08 9.59 -5.91
CA GLU A 86 -4.98 10.46 -5.16
C GLU A 86 -4.26 10.99 -3.93
N GLN A 87 -4.38 12.28 -3.68
CA GLN A 87 -3.85 12.92 -2.48
C GLN A 87 -4.83 13.97 -1.97
N LEU A 88 -5.53 13.63 -0.90
CA LEU A 88 -6.39 14.51 -0.13
C LEU A 88 -5.73 14.73 1.23
N PRO A 89 -5.15 15.92 1.48
CA PRO A 89 -4.42 16.20 2.72
C PRO A 89 -5.24 15.91 3.97
N GLU A 90 -4.63 15.17 4.91
CA GLU A 90 -5.25 14.76 6.18
C GLU A 90 -6.47 13.83 6.05
N GLU A 91 -6.80 13.39 4.84
CA GLU A 91 -7.92 12.49 4.58
C GLU A 91 -7.47 11.19 3.96
N ARG A 92 -6.79 11.27 2.79
CA ARG A 92 -6.49 10.08 2.00
C ARG A 92 -5.24 10.26 1.13
N LEU A 93 -4.47 9.18 1.03
CA LEU A 93 -3.40 9.02 0.05
C LEU A 93 -3.56 7.67 -0.62
N ALA A 94 -3.66 7.63 -1.94
CA ALA A 94 -3.68 6.39 -2.71
C ALA A 94 -2.54 6.36 -3.72
N TRP A 95 -1.99 5.17 -3.95
CA TRP A 95 -0.86 4.93 -4.84
C TRP A 95 -0.99 3.60 -5.57
N ARG A 96 -0.21 3.48 -6.64
CA ARG A 96 -0.03 2.21 -7.37
C ARG A 96 1.39 2.08 -7.87
N THR A 97 1.82 0.85 -8.08
CA THR A 97 3.05 0.57 -8.83
C THR A 97 2.79 0.75 -10.32
N ILE A 98 3.71 1.42 -11.01
CA ILE A 98 3.65 1.64 -12.45
C ILE A 98 4.80 0.96 -13.20
N GLU A 99 5.88 0.57 -12.49
CA GLU A 99 7.06 -0.08 -13.06
C GLU A 99 7.79 -0.86 -11.97
N GLY A 100 8.37 -2.01 -12.30
CA GLY A 100 9.31 -2.73 -11.44
C GLY A 100 8.99 -4.19 -11.19
N ASP A 101 9.61 -4.71 -10.12
CA ASP A 101 9.61 -6.14 -9.77
C ASP A 101 8.39 -6.58 -8.96
N VAL A 102 7.64 -5.65 -8.41
CA VAL A 102 6.46 -5.90 -7.57
C VAL A 102 5.31 -5.01 -7.99
N TRP A 103 4.10 -5.57 -7.95
CA TRP A 103 2.89 -4.89 -8.38
C TRP A 103 1.87 -4.87 -7.26
N PHE A 104 1.55 -3.69 -6.79
CA PHE A 104 0.52 -3.47 -5.79
C PHE A 104 -0.07 -2.07 -5.92
N SER A 105 -1.26 -1.91 -5.39
CA SER A 105 -1.88 -0.61 -5.14
C SER A 105 -2.29 -0.52 -3.68
N GLY A 106 -2.48 0.67 -3.19
CA GLY A 106 -2.86 0.86 -1.81
C GLY A 106 -3.46 2.23 -1.54
N ALA A 107 -4.06 2.34 -0.38
CA ALA A 107 -4.55 3.59 0.15
C ALA A 107 -4.38 3.65 1.66
N ALA A 108 -3.95 4.80 2.14
CA ALA A 108 -4.01 5.18 3.55
C ALA A 108 -5.13 6.19 3.75
N VAL A 109 -5.99 5.94 4.73
CA VAL A 109 -7.07 6.83 5.15
C VAL A 109 -6.76 7.31 6.56
N PHE A 110 -6.94 8.61 6.79
CA PHE A 110 -6.65 9.28 8.06
C PHE A 110 -7.96 9.83 8.61
N GLU A 111 -8.23 9.56 9.87
CA GLU A 111 -9.43 10.03 10.58
C GLU A 111 -9.05 10.55 11.96
N ALA A 112 -9.39 11.79 12.27
CA ALA A 112 -9.25 12.32 13.61
C ALA A 112 -10.24 11.61 14.53
N VAL A 113 -9.75 10.84 15.51
CA VAL A 113 -10.57 10.28 16.59
C VAL A 113 -10.93 11.40 17.57
N ASP A 114 -9.95 12.23 17.88
CA ASP A 114 -10.06 13.47 18.61
C ASP A 114 -8.88 14.40 18.26
N LYS A 115 -8.62 15.44 19.06
CA LYS A 115 -7.58 16.43 18.78
C LYS A 115 -6.16 15.87 18.85
N GLU A 116 -5.95 14.77 19.57
CA GLU A 116 -4.62 14.19 19.83
C GLU A 116 -4.47 12.75 19.35
N HIS A 117 -5.55 12.16 18.78
CA HIS A 117 -5.52 10.77 18.31
C HIS A 117 -6.03 10.68 16.88
N THR A 118 -5.29 9.94 16.07
CA THR A 118 -5.60 9.72 14.65
C THR A 118 -5.68 8.24 14.34
N ARG A 119 -6.77 7.80 13.71
CA ARG A 119 -6.85 6.48 13.11
C ARG A 119 -6.21 6.51 11.73
N VAL A 120 -5.31 5.57 11.49
CA VAL A 120 -4.73 5.31 10.16
C VAL A 120 -5.21 3.95 9.72
N SER A 121 -5.92 3.91 8.59
CA SER A 121 -6.39 2.67 7.96
C SER A 121 -5.62 2.48 6.65
N LEU A 122 -4.97 1.33 6.52
CA LEU A 122 -4.14 0.98 5.38
C LEU A 122 -4.76 -0.20 4.65
N THR A 123 -5.03 -0.02 3.37
CA THR A 123 -5.46 -1.07 2.46
C THR A 123 -4.38 -1.28 1.40
N VAL A 124 -3.97 -2.51 1.17
CA VAL A 124 -3.02 -2.89 0.13
C VAL A 124 -3.61 -4.02 -0.67
N ASP A 125 -3.66 -3.83 -1.97
CA ASP A 125 -4.01 -4.83 -2.96
C ASP A 125 -2.74 -5.26 -3.68
N TRP A 126 -2.31 -6.50 -3.43
CA TRP A 126 -1.08 -7.04 -3.96
C TRP A 126 -1.36 -8.11 -5.01
N GLN A 127 -0.64 -8.04 -6.13
CA GLN A 127 -0.71 -9.02 -7.20
C GLN A 127 0.49 -9.96 -7.13
N PRO A 128 0.32 -11.18 -6.58
CA PRO A 128 1.40 -12.16 -6.55
C PRO A 128 1.76 -12.62 -7.97
N THR A 129 3.02 -12.44 -8.34
CA THR A 129 3.53 -12.77 -9.68
C THR A 129 4.10 -14.18 -9.77
N THR A 130 4.47 -14.76 -8.61
CA THR A 130 5.08 -16.09 -8.53
C THR A 130 4.23 -17.09 -7.76
N ALA A 131 4.47 -18.40 -7.98
CA ALA A 131 3.80 -19.45 -7.23
C ALA A 131 4.12 -19.41 -5.72
N VAL A 132 5.34 -18.98 -5.37
CA VAL A 132 5.77 -18.82 -3.96
C VAL A 132 5.03 -17.67 -3.30
N GLU A 133 4.86 -16.55 -4.00
CA GLU A 133 4.10 -15.41 -3.52
C GLU A 133 2.62 -15.76 -3.32
N ARG A 134 2.01 -16.51 -4.23
CA ARG A 134 0.63 -17.02 -4.08
C ARG A 134 0.47 -17.94 -2.88
N ALA A 135 1.45 -18.82 -2.63
CA ALA A 135 1.45 -19.68 -1.44
C ALA A 135 1.60 -18.88 -0.15
N ALA A 136 2.45 -17.85 -0.13
CA ALA A 136 2.63 -16.95 0.99
C ALA A 136 1.36 -16.15 1.30
N ASP A 137 0.64 -15.72 0.29
CA ASP A 137 -0.64 -15.03 0.40
C ASP A 137 -1.71 -15.88 1.08
N THR A 138 -1.83 -17.15 0.70
CA THR A 138 -2.73 -18.13 1.34
C THR A 138 -2.49 -18.28 2.86
N LEU A 139 -1.29 -17.92 3.34
CA LEU A 139 -0.93 -17.95 4.77
C LEU A 139 -1.18 -16.62 5.49
N GLY A 140 -1.81 -15.64 4.86
CA GLY A 140 -2.11 -14.33 5.42
C GLY A 140 -0.86 -13.48 5.66
N MET A 141 0.18 -13.65 4.86
CA MET A 141 1.42 -12.90 5.01
C MET A 141 1.24 -11.43 4.65
N ALA A 142 0.37 -11.10 3.69
CA ALA A 142 0.05 -9.72 3.33
C ALA A 142 -0.52 -8.95 4.53
N ASP A 143 -1.50 -9.52 5.22
CA ASP A 143 -2.09 -8.92 6.44
C ASP A 143 -1.06 -8.72 7.56
N ARG A 144 -0.18 -9.70 7.78
CA ARG A 144 0.88 -9.59 8.80
C ARG A 144 1.87 -8.49 8.46
N THR A 145 2.23 -8.38 7.18
CA THR A 145 3.15 -7.36 6.70
C THR A 145 2.57 -5.96 6.85
N VAL A 146 1.31 -5.75 6.44
CA VAL A 146 0.61 -4.46 6.60
C VAL A 146 0.46 -4.09 8.07
N ARG A 147 0.08 -5.05 8.92
CA ARG A 147 -0.02 -4.84 10.37
C ARG A 147 1.32 -4.46 11.00
N ALA A 148 2.40 -5.14 10.61
CA ALA A 148 3.74 -4.85 11.09
C ALA A 148 4.22 -3.46 10.63
N ALA A 149 3.92 -3.07 9.40
CA ALA A 149 4.25 -1.75 8.87
C ALA A 149 3.52 -0.63 9.62
N LEU A 150 2.21 -0.78 9.88
CA LEU A 150 1.44 0.20 10.66
C LEU A 150 1.95 0.32 12.10
N ARG A 151 2.30 -0.81 12.73
CA ARG A 151 2.88 -0.80 14.08
C ARG A 151 4.22 -0.08 14.11
N ALA A 152 5.10 -0.38 13.16
CA ALA A 152 6.40 0.28 13.06
C ALA A 152 6.27 1.78 12.82
N PHE A 153 5.32 2.20 11.97
CA PHE A 153 5.00 3.62 11.78
C PHE A 153 4.52 4.29 13.08
N LYS A 154 3.56 3.66 13.77
CA LYS A 154 3.04 4.16 15.05
C LYS A 154 4.17 4.32 16.07
N ASP A 155 4.95 3.27 16.31
CA ASP A 155 6.04 3.27 17.29
C ASP A 155 7.08 4.35 16.96
N PHE A 156 7.40 4.53 15.69
CA PHE A 156 8.36 5.53 15.23
C PHE A 156 7.86 6.95 15.48
N ILE A 157 6.65 7.29 15.02
CA ILE A 157 6.15 8.67 15.12
C ILE A 157 5.84 9.07 16.57
N GLU A 158 5.35 8.15 17.39
CA GLU A 158 5.10 8.40 18.82
C GLU A 158 6.40 8.56 19.60
N SER A 159 7.43 7.77 19.30
CA SER A 159 8.74 7.88 19.94
C SER A 159 9.47 9.18 19.61
N THR A 160 9.24 9.74 18.42
CA THR A 160 9.83 11.02 17.99
C THR A 160 9.00 12.25 18.38
N GLY A 161 7.79 12.05 18.90
CA GLY A 161 6.88 13.13 19.28
C GLY A 161 6.36 13.94 18.09
N GLY A 162 6.31 13.35 16.90
CA GLY A 162 5.80 13.99 15.68
C GLY A 162 6.72 13.82 14.46
N PRO A 163 6.51 14.60 13.40
CA PRO A 163 7.21 14.47 12.14
C PRO A 163 8.73 14.47 12.27
N SER A 164 9.40 13.65 11.46
CA SER A 164 10.86 13.52 11.47
C SER A 164 11.58 14.87 11.32
N ALA A 165 12.85 14.93 11.74
CA ALA A 165 13.66 16.15 11.65
C ALA A 165 13.76 16.69 10.22
N ARG A 166 13.74 15.82 9.20
CA ARG A 166 13.71 16.16 7.78
C ARG A 166 12.48 16.95 7.38
N SER A 167 11.30 16.54 7.86
CA SER A 167 10.04 17.26 7.67
C SER A 167 10.02 18.62 8.36
N ARG A 168 10.71 18.75 9.50
CA ARG A 168 10.81 20.04 10.23
C ARG A 168 11.66 21.07 9.47
N ILE A 169 12.74 20.63 8.83
CA ILE A 169 13.62 21.52 8.05
C ILE A 169 12.88 22.13 6.84
N LYS A 170 12.04 21.36 6.17
CA LYS A 170 11.21 21.87 5.05
C LYS A 170 10.22 22.97 5.46
N LEU A 171 9.77 23.00 6.71
CA LEU A 171 8.86 24.04 7.21
C LEU A 171 9.56 25.35 7.49
N VAL A 172 10.83 25.32 7.91
CA VAL A 172 11.61 26.52 8.21
C VAL A 172 12.08 27.22 6.93
N SER A 173 12.21 26.48 5.82
CA SER A 173 12.63 27.03 4.53
C SER A 173 11.51 27.66 3.70
N SER A 174 10.26 27.53 4.09
CA SER A 174 9.11 28.11 3.37
C SER A 174 8.62 29.45 3.94
N ASP A 175 9.25 29.97 4.99
CA ASP A 175 8.94 31.25 5.63
C ASP A 175 10.07 32.28 5.44
N GLY A 176 10.66 32.29 4.23
CA GLY A 176 11.67 33.23 3.83
C GLY A 176 11.31 33.95 2.54
#